data_693ca3eb6feea8520ce63b5f95754f6f
#
_entry.id   693ca3eb6feea8520ce63b5f95754f6f
#
_cell.length_a   1.000
_cell.length_b   1.000
_cell.length_c   1.000
_cell.angle_alpha   90.00
_cell.angle_beta   90.00
_cell.angle_gamma   90.00
#
_symmetry.space_group_name_H-M   'P 1'
#
loop_
_entity.id
_entity.type
_entity.pdbx_description
1 polymer ?
#
loop_
_entity_poly.entity_id
_entity_poly.type
_entity_poly.pdbx_seq_one_letter_code
_entity_poly.pdbx_strand_id
1 'polypeptide(L)'
;MPVIGTTLRELSQRGDSVRRLLRPISKVEGGPAWGNRTGSGNYIIGTHDGSPPSSDFREWRFATSNSSMRAMYFECWKEYGRGRFYLFQAYLSLFQVDRLKTEREFIALHCDPDEPDNSPHSTYKKGPHLHILVADHPLPHAHIALNRGQLEAVLSSPQSISNAIGLALHMIREEILDAI
;
A
#
# COMPACT_ATOMS: atom_id res chain seq x y z
N MET A 1 -11.15 16.05 -11.87
CA MET A 1 -11.49 15.94 -10.44
C MET A 1 -10.70 14.78 -9.84
N PRO A 2 -10.32 14.85 -8.56
CA PRO A 2 -9.66 13.72 -7.90
C PRO A 2 -10.55 12.48 -7.95
N VAL A 3 -9.95 11.32 -8.24
CA VAL A 3 -10.69 10.05 -8.44
C VAL A 3 -11.26 9.52 -7.13
N ILE A 4 -10.49 9.58 -6.03
CA ILE A 4 -10.92 9.10 -4.71
C ILE A 4 -10.78 10.26 -3.72
N GLY A 5 -11.91 10.84 -3.34
CA GLY A 5 -11.95 11.98 -2.41
C GLY A 5 -12.37 11.59 -1.01
N THR A 6 -11.88 12.35 -0.01
CA THR A 6 -12.22 12.17 1.40
C THR A 6 -12.03 13.46 2.19
N THR A 7 -12.44 13.48 3.45
CA THR A 7 -12.28 14.60 4.38
C THR A 7 -11.21 14.34 5.43
N LEU A 8 -10.69 15.39 6.07
CA LEU A 8 -9.75 15.25 7.18
C LEU A 8 -10.31 14.38 8.32
N ARG A 9 -11.60 14.50 8.61
CA ARG A 9 -12.28 13.71 9.63
C ARG A 9 -12.24 12.21 9.30
N GLU A 10 -12.52 11.86 8.06
CA GLU A 10 -12.47 10.46 7.61
C GLU A 10 -11.04 9.92 7.60
N LEU A 11 -10.05 10.75 7.22
CA LEU A 11 -8.64 10.37 7.27
C LEU A 11 -8.14 10.11 8.71
N SER A 12 -8.63 10.87 9.69
CA SER A 12 -8.28 10.62 11.10
C SER A 12 -8.75 9.25 11.61
N GLN A 13 -9.77 8.66 10.98
CA GLN A 13 -10.30 7.33 11.30
C GLN A 13 -9.75 6.23 10.36
N ARG A 14 -9.09 6.63 9.27
CA ARG A 14 -8.59 5.74 8.23
C ARG A 14 -7.54 4.75 8.74
N GLY A 15 -6.71 5.18 9.69
CA GLY A 15 -5.65 4.35 10.26
C GLY A 15 -6.15 3.03 10.85
N ASP A 16 -7.28 3.04 11.55
CA ASP A 16 -7.89 1.81 12.06
C ASP A 16 -8.42 0.91 10.94
N SER A 17 -8.89 1.50 9.84
CA SER A 17 -9.31 0.74 8.66
C SER A 17 -8.11 0.10 7.95
N VAL A 18 -7.00 0.82 7.83
CA VAL A 18 -5.72 0.30 7.31
C VAL A 18 -5.20 -0.84 8.19
N ARG A 19 -5.23 -0.67 9.51
CA ARG A 19 -4.83 -1.72 10.45
C ARG A 19 -5.63 -3.01 10.25
N ARG A 20 -6.95 -2.91 10.13
CA ARG A 20 -7.82 -4.06 9.87
C ARG A 20 -7.56 -4.69 8.50
N LEU A 21 -7.31 -3.85 7.50
CA LEU A 21 -6.97 -4.27 6.14
C LEU A 21 -5.72 -5.16 6.12
N LEU A 22 -4.68 -4.79 6.88
CA LEU A 22 -3.39 -5.48 6.90
C LEU A 22 -3.34 -6.67 7.88
N ARG A 23 -4.36 -6.85 8.70
CA ARG A 23 -4.45 -7.96 9.66
C ARG A 23 -4.15 -9.34 9.04
N PRO A 24 -4.64 -9.70 7.84
CA PRO A 24 -4.40 -11.04 7.27
C PRO A 24 -2.93 -11.38 7.05
N ILE A 25 -2.07 -10.38 6.84
CA ILE A 25 -0.64 -10.59 6.57
C ILE A 25 0.25 -10.21 7.75
N SER A 26 -0.29 -9.60 8.81
CA SER A 26 0.48 -9.16 9.99
C SER A 26 0.68 -10.31 10.97
N LYS A 27 1.86 -10.35 11.60
CA LYS A 27 2.14 -11.23 12.74
C LYS A 27 1.34 -10.85 13.99
N VAL A 28 0.97 -9.58 14.12
CA VAL A 28 0.21 -9.06 15.27
C VAL A 28 -1.28 -9.31 15.03
N GLU A 29 -1.96 -9.98 15.95
CA GLU A 29 -3.38 -10.37 15.84
C GLU A 29 -4.28 -9.17 15.58
N GLY A 30 -4.18 -8.06 15.94
CA GLY A 30 -5.02 -6.89 15.62
C GLY A 30 -4.57 -6.13 14.36
N GLY A 31 -3.50 -6.59 13.70
CA GLY A 31 -2.81 -5.87 12.63
C GLY A 31 -1.68 -4.97 13.15
N PRO A 32 -0.85 -4.39 12.28
CA PRO A 32 0.28 -3.56 12.67
C PRO A 32 -0.17 -2.26 13.34
N ALA A 33 0.72 -1.63 14.11
CA ALA A 33 0.52 -0.27 14.56
C ALA A 33 0.51 0.70 13.36
N TRP A 34 -0.09 1.86 13.53
CA TRP A 34 -0.08 2.89 12.50
C TRP A 34 0.18 4.28 13.10
N GLY A 35 0.66 5.16 12.26
CA GLY A 35 0.83 6.56 12.58
C GLY A 35 0.47 7.43 11.39
N ASN A 36 0.24 8.72 11.63
CA ASN A 36 -0.03 9.67 10.57
C ASN A 36 0.91 10.88 10.67
N ARG A 37 1.05 11.56 9.55
CA ARG A 37 1.78 12.81 9.44
C ARG A 37 1.03 13.76 8.52
N THR A 38 0.86 14.99 8.97
CA THR A 38 0.35 16.10 8.15
C THR A 38 1.48 17.07 7.86
N GLY A 39 1.50 17.66 6.67
CA GLY A 39 2.45 18.71 6.28
C GLY A 39 2.47 18.93 4.78
N SER A 40 2.77 20.17 4.35
CA SER A 40 2.89 20.53 2.93
C SER A 40 1.70 20.12 2.05
N GLY A 41 0.46 20.21 2.58
CA GLY A 41 -0.75 19.79 1.85
C GLY A 41 -0.95 18.28 1.71
N ASN A 42 -0.17 17.48 2.46
CA ASN A 42 -0.30 16.02 2.45
C ASN A 42 -0.77 15.49 3.80
N TYR A 43 -1.51 14.37 3.76
CA TYR A 43 -1.82 13.53 4.91
C TYR A 43 -1.31 12.12 4.60
N ILE A 44 -0.36 11.64 5.41
CA ILE A 44 0.28 10.34 5.20
C ILE A 44 -0.11 9.42 6.34
N ILE A 45 -0.50 8.20 6.00
CA ILE A 45 -0.74 7.11 6.95
C ILE A 45 0.32 6.05 6.66
N GLY A 46 1.11 5.70 7.67
CA GLY A 46 2.12 4.64 7.60
C GLY A 46 1.87 3.56 8.66
N THR A 47 2.48 2.39 8.49
CA THR A 47 2.34 1.26 9.41
C THR A 47 3.70 0.75 9.88
N HIS A 48 3.76 0.30 11.14
CA HIS A 48 5.01 -0.12 11.77
C HIS A 48 4.78 -1.13 12.91
N ASP A 49 5.86 -1.77 13.35
CA ASP A 49 5.89 -2.50 14.61
C ASP A 49 6.44 -1.60 15.73
N GLY A 50 5.75 -1.55 16.86
CA GLY A 50 6.20 -0.81 18.03
C GLY A 50 6.42 0.68 17.77
N SER A 51 7.63 1.18 18.00
CA SER A 51 7.99 2.59 17.75
C SER A 51 8.57 2.75 16.35
N PRO A 52 8.11 3.76 15.58
CA PRO A 52 8.67 4.02 14.25
C PRO A 52 10.17 4.39 14.36
N PRO A 53 11.02 3.84 13.45
CA PRO A 53 12.47 4.06 13.51
C PRO A 53 12.87 5.49 13.13
N SER A 54 12.04 6.19 12.37
CA SER A 54 12.30 7.53 11.88
C SER A 54 11.01 8.29 11.56
N SER A 55 11.12 9.53 11.13
CA SER A 55 10.00 10.32 10.59
C SER A 55 9.65 9.96 9.13
N ASP A 56 10.47 9.18 8.44
CA ASP A 56 10.19 8.71 7.09
C ASP A 56 9.39 7.41 7.13
N PHE A 57 8.11 7.47 6.78
CA PHE A 57 7.22 6.32 6.72
C PHE A 57 7.68 5.23 5.73
N ARG A 58 8.56 5.54 4.77
CA ARG A 58 9.13 4.57 3.83
C ARG A 58 10.12 3.63 4.51
N GLU A 59 10.63 4.00 5.67
CA GLU A 59 11.50 3.16 6.50
C GLU A 59 10.70 2.32 7.50
N TRP A 60 9.40 2.57 7.64
CA TRP A 60 8.59 1.84 8.59
C TRP A 60 8.32 0.42 8.11
N ARG A 61 8.44 -0.53 9.02
CA ARG A 61 8.23 -1.94 8.73
C ARG A 61 7.36 -2.57 9.80
N PHE A 62 6.61 -3.60 9.39
CA PHE A 62 5.95 -4.50 10.32
C PHE A 62 6.24 -5.96 9.95
N ALA A 63 6.23 -6.83 10.99
CA ALA A 63 6.44 -8.25 10.83
C ALA A 63 5.21 -8.90 10.20
N THR A 64 5.44 -9.75 9.20
CA THR A 64 4.39 -10.56 8.57
C THR A 64 4.22 -11.89 9.28
N SER A 65 3.17 -12.63 8.92
CA SER A 65 2.98 -14.03 9.37
C SER A 65 4.17 -14.91 9.04
N ASN A 66 4.87 -14.64 7.95
CA ASN A 66 6.12 -15.30 7.58
C ASN A 66 7.32 -14.59 8.22
N SER A 67 8.07 -15.30 9.08
CA SER A 67 9.20 -14.73 9.83
C SER A 67 10.40 -14.30 8.98
N SER A 68 10.51 -14.79 7.74
CA SER A 68 11.54 -14.39 6.78
C SER A 68 11.15 -13.15 5.96
N MET A 69 9.98 -12.55 6.25
CA MET A 69 9.47 -11.42 5.51
C MET A 69 9.03 -10.28 6.41
N ARG A 70 9.22 -9.08 5.92
CA ARG A 70 8.67 -7.84 6.49
C ARG A 70 7.85 -7.10 5.45
N ALA A 71 6.95 -6.25 5.92
CA ALA A 71 6.11 -5.44 5.05
C ALA A 71 6.20 -3.96 5.42
N MET A 72 5.98 -3.13 4.42
CA MET A 72 5.73 -1.69 4.55
C MET A 72 4.36 -1.40 3.92
N TYR A 73 3.57 -0.58 4.56
CA TYR A 73 2.36 -0.03 3.96
C TYR A 73 2.23 1.45 4.27
N PHE A 74 1.89 2.23 3.25
CA PHE A 74 1.51 3.62 3.46
C PHE A 74 0.49 4.09 2.43
N GLU A 75 -0.26 5.13 2.82
CA GLU A 75 -1.12 5.92 1.95
C GLU A 75 -0.68 7.38 1.99
N CYS A 76 -0.63 8.03 0.83
CA CYS A 76 -0.43 9.45 0.70
C CYS A 76 -1.70 10.09 0.12
N TRP A 77 -2.24 11.05 0.85
CA TRP A 77 -3.43 11.82 0.50
C TRP A 77 -3.02 13.28 0.30
N LYS A 78 -3.35 13.86 -0.86
CA LYS A 78 -3.07 15.26 -1.17
C LYS A 78 -4.29 16.13 -0.95
N GLU A 79 -4.09 17.30 -0.36
CA GLU A 79 -5.13 18.29 -0.21
C GLU A 79 -5.40 19.01 -1.54
N TYR A 80 -6.66 19.12 -1.95
CA TYR A 80 -7.10 19.83 -3.15
C TYR A 80 -8.12 20.95 -2.85
N GLY A 81 -8.45 21.12 -1.58
CA GLY A 81 -9.34 22.15 -1.09
C GLY A 81 -9.39 22.08 0.43
N ARG A 82 -9.93 23.09 1.08
CA ARG A 82 -9.92 23.25 2.54
C ARG A 82 -10.45 22.00 3.25
N GLY A 83 -9.55 21.17 3.81
CA GLY A 83 -9.89 19.93 4.51
C GLY A 83 -10.41 18.80 3.62
N ARG A 84 -10.23 18.89 2.31
CA ARG A 84 -10.57 17.85 1.33
C ARG A 84 -9.29 17.25 0.76
N PHE A 85 -9.23 15.94 0.74
CA PHE A 85 -8.07 15.18 0.30
C PHE A 85 -8.46 14.18 -0.77
N TYR A 86 -7.50 13.82 -1.61
CA TYR A 86 -7.65 12.71 -2.55
C TYR A 86 -6.48 11.75 -2.40
N LEU A 87 -6.73 10.47 -2.68
CA LEU A 87 -5.68 9.46 -2.66
C LEU A 87 -4.72 9.71 -3.82
N PHE A 88 -3.48 10.01 -3.48
CA PHE A 88 -2.40 10.16 -4.44
C PHE A 88 -1.75 8.81 -4.73
N GLN A 89 -1.42 8.04 -3.69
CA GLN A 89 -0.83 6.70 -3.81
C GLN A 89 -1.10 5.87 -2.56
N ALA A 90 -1.18 4.54 -2.76
CA ALA A 90 -1.22 3.56 -1.68
C ALA A 90 -0.31 2.40 -2.06
N TYR A 91 0.68 2.10 -1.22
CA TYR A 91 1.73 1.11 -1.49
C TYR A 91 1.86 0.12 -0.35
N LEU A 92 1.89 -1.17 -0.71
CA LEU A 92 2.35 -2.25 0.13
C LEU A 92 3.58 -2.87 -0.53
N SER A 93 4.69 -2.90 0.19
CA SER A 93 5.91 -3.59 -0.25
C SER A 93 6.23 -4.74 0.68
N LEU A 94 6.63 -5.88 0.11
CA LEU A 94 7.12 -7.05 0.83
C LEU A 94 8.62 -7.18 0.63
N PHE A 95 9.31 -7.36 1.75
CA PHE A 95 10.78 -7.48 1.81
C PHE A 95 11.14 -8.87 2.33
N GLN A 96 11.95 -9.58 1.56
CA GLN A 96 12.62 -10.76 2.05
C GLN A 96 13.79 -10.34 2.96
N VAL A 97 13.89 -11.01 4.11
CA VAL A 97 14.97 -10.77 5.10
C VAL A 97 15.92 -11.94 5.05
N ASP A 98 17.16 -11.68 4.69
CA ASP A 98 18.22 -12.70 4.67
C ASP A 98 18.77 -12.99 6.08
N ARG A 99 19.71 -13.95 6.14
CA ARG A 99 20.39 -14.34 7.40
C ARG A 99 21.22 -13.21 8.03
N LEU A 100 21.66 -12.25 7.22
CA LEU A 100 22.42 -11.08 7.65
C LEU A 100 21.52 -9.90 8.04
N LYS A 101 20.18 -10.11 8.04
CA LYS A 101 19.16 -9.08 8.29
C LYS A 101 19.09 -7.99 7.21
N THR A 102 19.61 -8.27 6.02
CA THR A 102 19.44 -7.39 4.86
C THR A 102 18.04 -7.57 4.30
N GLU A 103 17.35 -6.47 4.06
CA GLU A 103 16.01 -6.45 3.46
C GLU A 103 16.14 -6.22 1.95
N ARG A 104 15.45 -7.05 1.17
CA ARG A 104 15.33 -6.90 -0.28
C ARG A 104 13.85 -6.92 -0.65
N GLU A 105 13.37 -5.84 -1.24
CA GLU A 105 12.03 -5.80 -1.82
C GLU A 105 11.95 -6.78 -2.98
N PHE A 106 10.87 -7.59 -3.04
CA PHE A 106 10.69 -8.57 -4.10
C PHE A 106 9.32 -8.49 -4.76
N ILE A 107 8.31 -8.01 -4.05
CA ILE A 107 6.99 -7.77 -4.58
C ILE A 107 6.38 -6.53 -3.92
N ALA A 108 5.65 -5.74 -4.69
CA ALA A 108 4.89 -4.63 -4.17
C ALA A 108 3.50 -4.57 -4.81
N LEU A 109 2.50 -4.20 -4.01
CA LEU A 109 1.16 -3.84 -4.47
C LEU A 109 1.05 -2.34 -4.43
N HIS A 110 0.91 -1.72 -5.59
CA HIS A 110 0.77 -0.29 -5.75
C HIS A 110 -0.64 0.11 -6.22
N CYS A 111 -1.02 1.32 -5.91
CA CYS A 111 -2.20 1.98 -6.47
C CYS A 111 -1.88 3.46 -6.60
N ASP A 112 -1.90 3.99 -7.84
CA ASP A 112 -1.56 5.36 -8.20
C ASP A 112 -2.75 6.04 -8.92
N PRO A 113 -3.84 6.39 -8.22
CA PRO A 113 -5.06 6.91 -8.86
C PRO A 113 -4.84 8.23 -9.63
N ASP A 114 -3.81 8.99 -9.25
CA ASP A 114 -3.46 10.29 -9.86
C ASP A 114 -2.44 10.16 -11.01
N GLU A 115 -2.14 8.94 -11.46
CA GLU A 115 -1.24 8.75 -12.61
C GLU A 115 -1.79 9.46 -13.84
N PRO A 116 -1.00 10.33 -14.53
CA PRO A 116 -1.46 11.07 -15.69
C PRO A 116 -1.92 10.15 -16.84
N ASP A 117 -3.03 10.51 -17.51
CA ASP A 117 -3.60 9.70 -18.60
C ASP A 117 -2.66 9.50 -19.80
N ASN A 118 -1.74 10.43 -20.00
CA ASN A 118 -0.71 10.35 -21.06
C ASN A 118 0.54 9.57 -20.67
N SER A 119 0.61 9.04 -19.45
CA SER A 119 1.70 8.16 -19.04
C SER A 119 1.61 6.82 -19.81
N PRO A 120 2.73 6.27 -20.27
CA PRO A 120 2.77 4.99 -21.00
C PRO A 120 2.13 3.82 -20.24
N HIS A 121 2.01 3.91 -18.92
CA HIS A 121 1.50 2.85 -18.06
C HIS A 121 0.25 3.24 -17.27
N SER A 122 -0.38 4.39 -17.58
CA SER A 122 -1.52 4.92 -16.82
C SER A 122 -2.66 3.90 -16.65
N THR A 123 -2.98 3.15 -17.70
CA THR A 123 -4.03 2.12 -17.69
C THR A 123 -3.78 1.00 -16.67
N TYR A 124 -2.53 0.75 -16.32
CA TYR A 124 -2.14 -0.32 -15.39
C TYR A 124 -1.93 0.19 -13.96
N LYS A 125 -1.52 1.46 -13.80
CA LYS A 125 -1.07 2.01 -12.52
C LYS A 125 -2.18 2.62 -11.66
N LYS A 126 -3.25 3.15 -12.26
CA LYS A 126 -4.31 3.83 -11.52
C LYS A 126 -5.00 2.95 -10.49
N GLY A 127 -5.26 1.70 -10.82
CA GLY A 127 -5.82 0.71 -9.90
C GLY A 127 -4.74 -0.09 -9.17
N PRO A 128 -5.16 -1.02 -8.29
CA PRO A 128 -4.23 -1.96 -7.67
C PRO A 128 -3.51 -2.78 -8.72
N HIS A 129 -2.17 -2.81 -8.65
CA HIS A 129 -1.33 -3.57 -9.53
C HIS A 129 -0.11 -4.10 -8.78
N LEU A 130 0.34 -5.29 -9.16
CA LEU A 130 1.53 -5.90 -8.59
C LEU A 130 2.77 -5.49 -9.38
N HIS A 131 3.81 -5.17 -8.66
CA HIS A 131 5.18 -5.11 -9.13
C HIS A 131 5.91 -6.37 -8.68
N ILE A 132 6.47 -7.11 -9.61
CA ILE A 132 7.37 -8.22 -9.32
C ILE A 132 8.77 -7.75 -9.66
N LEU A 133 9.64 -7.75 -8.67
CA LEU A 133 11.04 -7.37 -8.81
C LEU A 133 11.88 -8.63 -8.96
N VAL A 134 12.55 -8.78 -10.10
CA VAL A 134 13.48 -9.89 -10.35
C VAL A 134 14.87 -9.33 -10.34
N ALA A 135 15.64 -9.65 -9.29
CA ALA A 135 17.03 -9.25 -9.20
C ALA A 135 17.83 -9.87 -10.34
N ASP A 136 18.75 -9.08 -10.92
CA ASP A 136 19.69 -9.51 -11.95
C ASP A 136 19.06 -10.03 -13.25
N HIS A 137 17.80 -9.67 -13.54
CA HIS A 137 17.12 -10.02 -14.77
C HIS A 137 17.07 -8.82 -15.74
N PRO A 138 17.18 -9.05 -17.09
CA PRO A 138 17.06 -7.98 -18.09
C PRO A 138 15.72 -7.24 -18.07
N LEU A 139 14.64 -7.88 -17.59
CA LEU A 139 13.37 -7.22 -17.28
C LEU A 139 13.38 -6.81 -15.81
N PRO A 140 13.59 -5.53 -15.49
CA PRO A 140 13.80 -5.08 -14.11
C PRO A 140 12.56 -5.25 -13.23
N HIS A 141 11.38 -5.20 -13.82
CA HIS A 141 10.10 -5.40 -13.12
C HIS A 141 8.95 -5.66 -14.09
N ALA A 142 7.92 -6.34 -13.62
CA ALA A 142 6.67 -6.52 -14.34
C ALA A 142 5.52 -5.82 -13.57
N HIS A 143 4.61 -5.18 -14.30
CA HIS A 143 3.38 -4.62 -13.75
C HIS A 143 2.19 -5.51 -14.13
N ILE A 144 1.46 -6.01 -13.13
CA ILE A 144 0.30 -6.87 -13.32
C ILE A 144 -0.93 -6.16 -12.75
N ALA A 145 -1.78 -5.61 -13.61
CA ALA A 145 -3.01 -4.96 -13.19
C ALA A 145 -4.02 -5.99 -12.65
N LEU A 146 -4.52 -5.79 -11.42
CA LEU A 146 -5.40 -6.75 -10.76
C LEU A 146 -6.89 -6.53 -11.08
N ASN A 147 -7.33 -5.32 -11.34
CA ASN A 147 -8.74 -4.96 -11.48
C ASN A 147 -9.03 -4.16 -12.77
N ARG A 148 -8.36 -4.48 -13.86
CA ARG A 148 -8.42 -3.70 -15.09
C ARG A 148 -9.83 -3.49 -15.64
N GLY A 149 -10.68 -4.52 -15.60
CA GLY A 149 -12.06 -4.46 -16.12
C GLY A 149 -13.06 -3.76 -15.18
N GLN A 150 -12.64 -3.37 -13.98
CA GLN A 150 -13.50 -2.77 -12.93
C GLN A 150 -12.88 -1.50 -12.34
N LEU A 151 -12.00 -0.82 -13.07
CA LEU A 151 -11.21 0.29 -12.56
C LEU A 151 -12.07 1.40 -11.97
N GLU A 152 -13.14 1.81 -12.64
CA GLU A 152 -14.06 2.85 -12.15
C GLU A 152 -14.72 2.45 -10.83
N ALA A 153 -15.16 1.20 -10.70
CA ALA A 153 -15.75 0.70 -9.46
C ALA A 153 -14.74 0.66 -8.32
N VAL A 154 -13.51 0.21 -8.58
CA VAL A 154 -12.42 0.17 -7.60
C VAL A 154 -12.03 1.55 -7.13
N LEU A 155 -11.99 2.54 -8.01
CA LEU A 155 -11.60 3.91 -7.71
C LEU A 155 -12.76 4.80 -7.27
N SER A 156 -13.94 4.26 -7.02
CA SER A 156 -15.15 5.04 -6.68
C SER A 156 -15.14 5.63 -5.27
N SER A 157 -14.41 5.01 -4.33
CA SER A 157 -14.37 5.45 -2.92
C SER A 157 -13.16 4.88 -2.17
N PRO A 158 -12.79 5.44 -0.99
CA PRO A 158 -11.78 4.84 -0.11
C PRO A 158 -12.10 3.40 0.32
N GLN A 159 -13.38 3.06 0.45
CA GLN A 159 -13.79 1.71 0.81
C GLN A 159 -13.62 0.73 -0.35
N SER A 160 -13.94 1.15 -1.57
CA SER A 160 -13.79 0.32 -2.77
C SER A 160 -12.33 -0.05 -3.01
N ILE A 161 -11.40 0.90 -2.85
CA ILE A 161 -9.96 0.61 -2.94
C ILE A 161 -9.51 -0.33 -1.83
N SER A 162 -10.02 -0.16 -0.59
CA SER A 162 -9.69 -1.09 0.50
C SER A 162 -10.16 -2.51 0.23
N ASN A 163 -11.33 -2.66 -0.36
CA ASN A 163 -11.84 -3.98 -0.73
C ASN A 163 -10.95 -4.64 -1.80
N ALA A 164 -10.55 -3.88 -2.82
CA ALA A 164 -9.68 -4.39 -3.87
C ALA A 164 -8.27 -4.74 -3.35
N ILE A 165 -7.69 -3.91 -2.50
CA ILE A 165 -6.42 -4.21 -1.82
C ILE A 165 -6.59 -5.43 -0.92
N GLY A 166 -7.71 -5.55 -0.19
CA GLY A 166 -8.01 -6.69 0.68
C GLY A 166 -8.03 -8.01 -0.07
N LEU A 167 -8.62 -8.07 -1.26
CA LEU A 167 -8.60 -9.26 -2.11
C LEU A 167 -7.17 -9.63 -2.54
N ALA A 168 -6.37 -8.62 -2.92
CA ALA A 168 -4.96 -8.84 -3.26
C ALA A 168 -4.14 -9.34 -2.05
N LEU A 169 -4.44 -8.86 -0.84
CA LEU A 169 -3.79 -9.31 0.39
C LEU A 169 -4.09 -10.76 0.73
N HIS A 170 -5.31 -11.23 0.47
CA HIS A 170 -5.64 -12.66 0.63
C HIS A 170 -4.82 -13.51 -0.32
N MET A 171 -4.74 -13.13 -1.60
CA MET A 171 -3.91 -13.82 -2.58
C MET A 171 -2.42 -13.82 -2.16
N ILE A 172 -1.88 -12.66 -1.76
CA ILE A 172 -0.50 -12.54 -1.29
C ILE A 172 -0.24 -13.44 -0.08
N ARG A 173 -1.17 -13.52 0.85
CA ARG A 173 -1.06 -14.40 1.99
C ARG A 173 -1.00 -15.87 1.56
N GLU A 174 -1.99 -16.33 0.82
CA GLU A 174 -2.12 -17.73 0.44
C GLU A 174 -1.01 -18.22 -0.48
N GLU A 175 -0.66 -17.41 -1.50
CA GLU A 175 0.26 -17.81 -2.56
C GLU A 175 1.73 -17.45 -2.26
N ILE A 176 1.98 -16.56 -1.30
CA ILE A 176 3.33 -16.05 -1.04
C ILE A 176 3.75 -16.29 0.41
N LEU A 177 2.98 -15.78 1.38
CA LEU A 177 3.42 -15.81 2.78
C LEU A 177 3.26 -17.20 3.42
N ASP A 178 2.20 -17.90 3.08
CA ASP A 178 1.89 -19.23 3.64
C ASP A 178 2.52 -20.36 2.79
N ALA A 179 3.01 -20.06 1.56
CA ALA A 179 3.61 -21.05 0.64
C ALA A 179 5.13 -21.24 0.80
N ILE A 180 5.82 -20.37 1.54
CA ILE A 180 7.25 -20.39 1.80
C ILE A 180 7.48 -20.61 3.29
#